data_ff8e28e605a5a8353ea41c009fcdb9b8
#
_entry.id   ff8e28e605a5a8353ea41c009fcdb9b8
#
_cell.length_a   1.000
_cell.length_b   1.000
_cell.length_c   1.000
_cell.angle_alpha   90.00
_cell.angle_beta   90.00
_cell.angle_gamma   90.00
#
_symmetry.space_group_name_H-M   'P 1'
#
loop_
_entity.id
_entity.type
_entity.pdbx_description
1 polymer ?
#
loop_
_entity_poly.entity_id
_entity_poly.type
_entity_poly.pdbx_seq_one_letter_code
_entity_poly.pdbx_strand_id
1 'polypeptide(L)'
;LDEESFSVDNLADAMNMSRTNFYRKLKMLTGMAPNIYIKNFRLNQAAELLAQNMRINEVMLRVGFMAPSYFAKCFKAKFGKLPKEYQNTINKQE
;
A
#
# COMPACT_ATOMS: atom_id res chain seq x y z
N LEU A 1 -3.77 -9.23 15.06
CA LEU A 1 -2.96 -8.16 14.48
C LEU A 1 -3.49 -7.79 13.11
N ASP A 2 -3.68 -6.52 12.88
CA ASP A 2 -4.06 -6.07 11.56
C ASP A 2 -2.81 -5.97 10.66
N GLU A 3 -3.04 -5.84 9.36
CA GLU A 3 -1.97 -5.78 8.38
C GLU A 3 -1.02 -4.63 8.61
N GLU A 4 -1.56 -3.48 9.01
CA GLU A 4 -0.77 -2.28 9.16
C GLU A 4 0.19 -2.38 10.33
N SER A 5 -0.27 -2.91 11.45
CA SER A 5 0.59 -3.12 12.62
C SER A 5 1.74 -4.07 12.29
N PHE A 6 1.44 -5.15 11.59
CA PHE A 6 2.47 -6.11 11.20
C PHE A 6 3.53 -5.46 10.30
N SER A 7 3.09 -4.67 9.34
CA SER A 7 4.01 -4.00 8.42
C SER A 7 4.91 -2.98 9.11
N VAL A 8 4.36 -2.24 10.09
CA VAL A 8 5.15 -1.28 10.85
C VAL A 8 6.23 -2.00 11.66
N ASP A 9 5.85 -3.10 12.32
CA ASP A 9 6.81 -3.88 13.11
C ASP A 9 7.93 -4.45 12.21
N ASN A 10 7.57 -4.96 11.05
CA ASN A 10 8.55 -5.50 10.11
C ASN A 10 9.54 -4.45 9.63
N LEU A 11 9.05 -3.25 9.31
CA LEU A 11 9.92 -2.18 8.87
C LEU A 11 10.83 -1.68 9.99
N ALA A 12 10.29 -1.55 11.20
CA ALA A 12 11.09 -1.14 12.35
C ALA A 12 12.22 -2.14 12.61
N ASP A 13 11.92 -3.44 12.55
CA ASP A 13 12.92 -4.49 12.72
C ASP A 13 13.98 -4.43 11.62
N ALA A 14 13.57 -4.24 10.39
CA ALA A 14 14.51 -4.15 9.26
C ALA A 14 15.44 -2.96 9.39
N MET A 15 14.99 -1.87 10.01
CA MET A 15 15.78 -0.68 10.24
C MET A 15 16.52 -0.71 11.58
N ASN A 16 16.39 -1.81 12.31
CA ASN A 16 17.04 -2.00 13.62
C ASN A 16 16.62 -0.93 14.63
N MET A 17 15.34 -0.60 14.63
CA MET A 17 14.76 0.44 15.48
C MET A 17 13.59 -0.12 16.29
N SER A 18 13.35 0.45 17.47
CA SER A 18 12.12 0.15 18.19
C SER A 18 10.93 0.75 17.44
N ARG A 19 9.75 0.18 17.68
CA ARG A 19 8.53 0.68 17.05
C ARG A 19 8.30 2.15 17.36
N THR A 20 8.51 2.57 18.61
CA THR A 20 8.32 3.97 19.01
C THR A 20 9.28 4.90 18.28
N ASN A 21 10.55 4.54 18.20
CA ASN A 21 11.54 5.35 17.49
C ASN A 21 11.24 5.40 15.99
N PHE A 22 10.82 4.29 15.42
CA PHE A 22 10.45 4.24 14.01
C PHE A 22 9.27 5.17 13.72
N TYR A 23 8.22 5.12 14.55
CA TYR A 23 7.07 6.02 14.42
C TYR A 23 7.48 7.48 14.47
N ARG A 24 8.29 7.82 15.45
CA ARG A 24 8.74 9.20 15.64
C ARG A 24 9.54 9.69 14.44
N LYS A 25 10.51 8.90 14.01
CA LYS A 25 11.38 9.27 12.91
C LYS A 25 10.63 9.39 11.60
N LEU A 26 9.74 8.43 11.33
CA LEU A 26 8.96 8.45 10.09
C LEU A 26 8.04 9.66 10.04
N LYS A 27 7.39 10.00 11.16
CA LYS A 27 6.54 11.18 11.20
C LYS A 27 7.34 12.47 11.00
N MET A 28 8.53 12.55 11.57
CA MET A 28 9.42 13.70 11.37
C MET A 28 9.83 13.87 9.90
N LEU A 29 10.12 12.76 9.22
CA LEU A 29 10.59 12.80 7.84
C LEU A 29 9.48 13.02 6.82
N THR A 30 8.31 12.46 7.08
CA THR A 30 7.21 12.45 6.09
C THR A 30 6.03 13.31 6.47
N GLY A 31 5.91 13.68 7.75
CA GLY A 31 4.73 14.37 8.26
C GLY A 31 3.52 13.47 8.42
N MET A 32 3.66 12.16 8.15
CA MET A 32 2.56 11.20 8.18
C MET A 32 2.71 10.19 9.29
N ALA A 33 1.57 9.72 9.84
CA ALA A 33 1.58 8.57 10.72
C ALA A 33 2.06 7.34 9.93
N PRO A 34 2.83 6.42 10.55
CA PRO A 34 3.41 5.28 9.84
C PRO A 34 2.39 4.40 9.13
N ASN A 35 1.23 4.15 9.73
CA ASN A 35 0.22 3.32 9.09
C ASN A 35 -0.32 3.95 7.80
N ILE A 36 -0.44 5.26 7.76
CA ILE A 36 -0.87 5.98 6.56
C ILE A 36 0.23 5.94 5.50
N TYR A 37 1.46 6.16 5.91
CA TYR A 37 2.61 6.10 5.00
C TYR A 37 2.73 4.72 4.36
N ILE A 38 2.64 3.66 5.17
CA ILE A 38 2.77 2.29 4.67
C ILE A 38 1.61 1.94 3.74
N LYS A 39 0.40 2.35 4.09
CA LYS A 39 -0.76 2.13 3.23
C LYS A 39 -0.56 2.79 1.86
N ASN A 40 -0.11 4.04 1.85
CA ASN A 40 0.16 4.76 0.61
C ASN A 40 1.27 4.09 -0.21
N PHE A 41 2.33 3.65 0.45
CA PHE A 41 3.41 2.92 -0.21
C PHE A 41 2.90 1.65 -0.88
N ARG A 42 2.08 0.87 -0.16
CA ARG A 42 1.49 -0.35 -0.70
C ARG A 42 0.59 -0.07 -1.90
N LEU A 43 -0.22 1.00 -1.83
CA LEU A 43 -1.10 1.37 -2.93
C LEU A 43 -0.31 1.84 -4.15
N ASN A 44 0.78 2.55 -3.96
CA ASN A 44 1.65 2.94 -5.06
C ASN A 44 2.27 1.73 -5.73
N GLN A 45 2.72 0.74 -4.95
CA GLN A 45 3.22 -0.51 -5.51
C GLN A 45 2.13 -1.27 -6.26
N ALA A 46 0.91 -1.26 -5.73
CA ALA A 46 -0.21 -1.92 -6.40
C ALA A 46 -0.44 -1.28 -7.78
N ALA A 47 -0.41 0.04 -7.87
CA ALA A 47 -0.59 0.72 -9.14
C ALA A 47 0.47 0.30 -10.17
N GLU A 48 1.73 0.18 -9.73
CA GLU A 48 2.80 -0.27 -10.62
C GLU A 48 2.58 -1.69 -11.12
N LEU A 49 2.18 -2.60 -10.22
CA LEU A 49 1.93 -3.99 -10.60
C LEU A 49 0.72 -4.12 -11.51
N LEU A 50 -0.33 -3.32 -11.28
CA LEU A 50 -1.49 -3.30 -12.17
C LEU A 50 -1.11 -2.83 -13.57
N ALA A 51 -0.19 -1.88 -13.67
CA ALA A 51 0.31 -1.41 -14.95
C ALA A 51 1.09 -2.49 -15.71
N GLN A 52 1.61 -3.49 -14.99
CA GLN A 52 2.26 -4.65 -15.58
C GLN A 52 1.27 -5.76 -15.94
N ASN A 53 -0.02 -5.46 -15.91
CA ASN A 53 -1.10 -6.39 -16.28
C ASN A 53 -1.23 -7.60 -15.34
N MET A 54 -0.80 -7.45 -14.10
CA MET A 54 -0.95 -8.50 -13.10
C MET A 54 -2.41 -8.55 -12.62
N ARG A 55 -2.89 -9.74 -12.25
CA ARG A 55 -4.26 -9.92 -11.78
C ARG A 55 -4.52 -9.15 -10.49
N ILE A 56 -5.73 -8.62 -10.35
CA ILE A 56 -6.09 -7.76 -9.21
C ILE A 56 -5.86 -8.47 -7.87
N ASN A 57 -6.35 -9.71 -7.73
CA ASN A 57 -6.20 -10.44 -6.47
C ASN A 57 -4.74 -10.75 -6.15
N GLU A 58 -3.95 -11.03 -7.16
CA GLU A 58 -2.53 -11.28 -7.00
C GLU A 58 -1.80 -10.01 -6.55
N VAL A 59 -2.13 -8.87 -7.15
CA VAL A 59 -1.58 -7.58 -6.74
C VAL A 59 -1.93 -7.30 -5.29
N MET A 60 -3.20 -7.44 -4.94
CA MET A 60 -3.68 -7.19 -3.59
C MET A 60 -2.86 -7.95 -2.54
N LEU A 61 -2.71 -9.26 -2.74
CA LEU A 61 -1.99 -10.10 -1.79
C LEU A 61 -0.50 -9.77 -1.77
N ARG A 62 0.08 -9.49 -2.92
CA ARG A 62 1.52 -9.21 -3.03
C ARG A 62 1.89 -7.93 -2.30
N VAL A 63 1.03 -6.91 -2.32
CA VAL A 63 1.33 -5.65 -1.62
C VAL A 63 0.85 -5.66 -0.17
N GLY A 64 0.22 -6.74 0.29
CA GLY A 64 -0.08 -6.92 1.70
C GLY A 64 -1.52 -6.62 2.13
N PHE A 65 -2.45 -6.47 1.20
CA PHE A 65 -3.87 -6.34 1.53
C PHE A 65 -4.52 -7.73 1.55
N MET A 66 -5.35 -7.97 2.55
CA MET A 66 -5.99 -9.27 2.72
C MET A 66 -7.47 -9.26 2.37
N ALA A 67 -8.12 -8.10 2.37
CA ALA A 67 -9.55 -7.98 2.13
C ALA A 67 -9.81 -7.21 0.82
N PRO A 68 -10.46 -7.86 -0.18
CA PRO A 68 -10.69 -7.21 -1.48
C PRO A 68 -11.49 -5.92 -1.40
N SER A 69 -12.53 -5.86 -0.59
CA SER A 69 -13.34 -4.65 -0.49
C SER A 69 -12.58 -3.49 0.15
N TYR A 70 -11.76 -3.78 1.14
CA TYR A 70 -10.93 -2.76 1.77
C TYR A 70 -9.86 -2.26 0.80
N PHE A 71 -9.21 -3.17 0.09
CA PHE A 71 -8.22 -2.81 -0.93
C PHE A 71 -8.84 -1.90 -2.00
N ALA A 72 -10.00 -2.29 -2.53
CA ALA A 72 -10.68 -1.50 -3.56
C ALA A 72 -11.05 -0.12 -3.05
N LYS A 73 -11.54 -0.03 -1.82
CA LYS A 73 -11.92 1.25 -1.21
C LYS A 73 -10.70 2.16 -1.06
N CYS A 74 -9.60 1.65 -0.55
CA CYS A 74 -8.38 2.43 -0.36
C CYS A 74 -7.78 2.87 -1.69
N PHE A 75 -7.76 1.96 -2.67
CA PHE A 75 -7.22 2.25 -3.99
C PHE A 75 -8.04 3.36 -4.67
N LYS A 76 -9.37 3.23 -4.64
CA LYS A 76 -10.24 4.25 -5.24
C LYS A 76 -10.10 5.60 -4.57
N ALA A 77 -9.97 5.61 -3.24
CA ALA A 77 -9.79 6.86 -2.50
C ALA A 77 -8.50 7.58 -2.92
N LYS A 78 -7.45 6.84 -3.21
CA LYS A 78 -6.16 7.42 -3.58
C LYS A 78 -6.07 7.78 -5.07
N PHE A 79 -6.54 6.91 -5.94
CA PHE A 79 -6.35 7.06 -7.38
C PHE A 79 -7.61 7.47 -8.14
N GLY A 80 -8.76 7.55 -7.47
CA GLY A 80 -10.01 7.97 -8.09
C GLY A 80 -10.71 6.89 -8.90
N LYS A 81 -10.15 5.71 -9.01
CA LYS A 81 -10.72 4.59 -9.77
C LYS A 81 -10.53 3.29 -9.01
N LEU A 82 -11.43 2.35 -9.24
CA LEU A 82 -11.24 0.99 -8.74
C LEU A 82 -10.03 0.33 -9.43
N PRO A 83 -9.39 -0.65 -8.79
CA PRO A 83 -8.20 -1.28 -9.37
C PRO A 83 -8.40 -1.79 -10.78
N LYS A 84 -9.55 -2.41 -11.06
CA LYS A 84 -9.84 -2.94 -12.40
C LYS A 84 -9.99 -1.82 -13.42
N GLU A 85 -10.69 -0.75 -13.05
CA GLU A 85 -10.85 0.41 -13.92
C GLU A 85 -9.49 1.06 -14.23
N TYR A 86 -8.67 1.19 -13.20
CA TYR A 86 -7.33 1.76 -13.34
C TYR A 86 -6.48 0.92 -14.31
N GLN A 87 -6.50 -0.40 -14.11
CA GLN A 87 -5.74 -1.30 -14.97
C GLN A 87 -6.19 -1.23 -16.42
N ASN A 88 -7.51 -1.21 -16.65
CA ASN A 88 -8.06 -1.12 -17.99
C ASN A 88 -7.67 0.20 -18.67
N THR A 89 -7.71 1.30 -17.92
CA THR A 89 -7.37 2.62 -18.48
C THR A 89 -5.91 2.67 -18.90
N ILE A 90 -5.00 2.16 -18.07
CA ILE A 90 -3.58 2.18 -18.39
C ILE A 90 -3.26 1.28 -19.56
N ASN A 91 -3.82 0.08 -19.59
CA ASN A 91 -3.52 -0.88 -20.66
C ASN A 91 -4.08 -0.44 -22.01
N LYS A 92 -5.08 0.43 -22.02
CA LYS A 92 -5.64 0.96 -23.28
C LYS A 92 -4.83 2.12 -23.87
N GLN A 93 -3.87 2.65 -23.13
CA GLN A 93 -3.07 3.78 -23.60
C GLN A 93 -1.89 3.37 -24.45
N GLU A 94 -1.70 2.08 -24.60
CA GLU A 94 -0.68 1.56 -25.52
C GLU A 94 -1.24 1.47 -26.95
#